data_5bbcc4fcc79ee2c96fe4a4f987cf1a96
#
_entry.id   5bbcc4fcc79ee2c96fe4a4f987cf1a96
#
_cell.length_a   1.000
_cell.length_b   1.000
_cell.length_c   1.000
_cell.angle_alpha   90.00
_cell.angle_beta   90.00
_cell.angle_gamma   90.00
#
_symmetry.space_group_name_H-M   'P 1'
#
loop_
_entity.id
_entity.type
_entity.pdbx_description
1 polymer ?
#
loop_
_entity_poly.entity_id
_entity_poly.type
_entity_poly.pdbx_seq_one_letter_code
_entity_poly.pdbx_strand_id
1 'polypeptide(L)'
;MARYIGPKCKLSRREGTDLFLKSGVRALDSKCKIETKPGMHGAGRGRLSDYGLQLREKQKVRRIYGILEKQFRGYYKEAARVKGATGENLLQLLETRLDNVVYRMGFGSTRAESRQLVSHKAIAVNGKVVNIASYQIKSGDVVAIREKAKTQLRIKGALELASQRGDLAWIDVDSKKMEGTFKAVPERSELSAEINEQLIVELYSK
;
A
#
# COMPACT_ATOMS: atom_id res chain seq x y z
N MET A 1 4.27 15.61 -2.77
CA MET A 1 3.02 15.28 -2.03
C MET A 1 3.33 15.05 -0.57
N ALA A 2 2.52 15.62 0.34
CA ALA A 2 2.66 15.40 1.78
C ALA A 2 2.40 13.92 2.14
N ARG A 3 3.08 13.42 3.18
CA ARG A 3 2.95 12.05 3.69
C ARG A 3 3.15 12.02 5.21
N TYR A 4 2.74 10.95 5.85
CA TYR A 4 3.06 10.72 7.25
C TYR A 4 4.54 10.34 7.40
N ILE A 5 5.28 11.09 8.22
CA ILE A 5 6.72 10.90 8.49
C ILE A 5 7.01 10.47 9.93
N GLY A 6 6.00 10.39 10.78
CA GLY A 6 6.12 9.98 12.17
C GLY A 6 6.41 8.48 12.38
N PRO A 7 6.46 8.02 13.63
CA PRO A 7 6.82 6.65 13.99
C PRO A 7 5.81 5.62 13.48
N LYS A 8 6.28 4.68 12.66
CA LYS A 8 5.44 3.67 11.99
C LYS A 8 4.83 2.66 12.95
N CYS A 9 5.60 2.19 13.95
CA CYS A 9 5.09 1.26 14.97
C CYS A 9 3.88 1.82 15.74
N LYS A 10 3.83 3.14 15.95
CA LYS A 10 2.67 3.80 16.57
C LYS A 10 1.38 3.57 15.78
N LEU A 11 1.48 3.53 14.44
CA LEU A 11 0.34 3.29 13.56
C LEU A 11 -0.13 1.83 13.67
N SER A 12 0.77 0.84 13.54
CA SER A 12 0.44 -0.58 13.66
C SER A 12 -0.14 -0.90 15.05
N ARG A 13 0.49 -0.41 16.12
CA ARG A 13 -0.03 -0.54 17.49
C ARG A 13 -1.43 0.03 17.68
N ARG A 14 -1.75 1.14 17.00
CA ARG A 14 -3.08 1.77 17.08
C ARG A 14 -4.17 0.90 16.44
N GLU A 15 -3.86 0.23 15.33
CA GLU A 15 -4.81 -0.65 14.64
C GLU A 15 -4.76 -2.10 15.17
N GLY A 16 -3.72 -2.47 15.93
CA GLY A 16 -3.56 -3.82 16.49
C GLY A 16 -3.19 -4.88 15.44
N THR A 17 -2.76 -4.46 14.24
CA THR A 17 -2.41 -5.35 13.13
C THR A 17 -1.12 -4.89 12.45
N ASP A 18 -0.47 -5.78 11.69
CA ASP A 18 0.63 -5.38 10.83
C ASP A 18 0.09 -4.60 9.61
N LEU A 19 0.56 -3.39 9.47
CA LEU A 19 0.24 -2.53 8.33
C LEU A 19 1.32 -2.58 7.23
N PHE A 20 2.27 -3.50 7.33
CA PHE A 20 3.39 -3.66 6.40
C PHE A 20 4.20 -2.37 6.16
N LEU A 21 4.33 -1.55 7.21
CA LEU A 21 5.02 -0.25 7.14
C LEU A 21 6.52 -0.35 7.42
N LYS A 22 6.99 -1.52 7.86
CA LYS A 22 8.41 -1.85 8.10
C LYS A 22 8.87 -2.90 7.10
N SER A 23 10.16 -2.90 6.80
CA SER A 23 10.75 -3.96 5.98
C SER A 23 10.56 -5.33 6.66
N GLY A 24 10.27 -6.36 5.88
CA GLY A 24 10.04 -7.72 6.37
C GLY A 24 11.28 -8.46 6.91
N VAL A 25 12.47 -7.81 6.97
CA VAL A 25 13.72 -8.42 7.43
C VAL A 25 13.64 -8.97 8.86
N ARG A 26 12.86 -8.32 9.73
CA ARG A 26 12.60 -8.79 11.10
C ARG A 26 11.10 -8.82 11.34
N ALA A 27 10.64 -9.81 12.07
CA ALA A 27 9.24 -9.91 12.50
C ALA A 27 8.78 -8.63 13.21
N LEU A 28 7.52 -8.28 13.02
CA LEU A 28 6.97 -7.04 13.57
C LEU A 28 6.96 -7.06 15.10
N ASP A 29 6.69 -8.20 15.71
CA ASP A 29 6.62 -8.39 17.17
C ASP A 29 7.97 -8.09 17.85
N SER A 30 9.09 -8.39 17.18
CA SER A 30 10.42 -8.04 17.69
C SER A 30 10.71 -6.53 17.63
N LYS A 31 9.95 -5.77 16.83
CA LYS A 31 10.13 -4.32 16.64
C LYS A 31 9.09 -3.48 17.35
N CYS A 32 7.87 -3.99 17.48
CA CYS A 32 6.70 -3.25 17.94
C CYS A 32 5.89 -4.09 18.92
N LYS A 33 5.57 -3.54 20.08
CA LYS A 33 4.62 -4.17 21.03
C LYS A 33 3.19 -3.95 20.51
N ILE A 34 2.70 -4.81 19.60
CA ILE A 34 1.41 -4.63 18.90
C ILE A 34 0.23 -4.69 19.87
N GLU A 35 0.28 -5.55 20.88
CA GLU A 35 -0.79 -5.79 21.84
C GLU A 35 -1.17 -4.53 22.66
N THR A 36 -0.23 -3.61 22.82
CA THR A 36 -0.47 -2.39 23.58
C THR A 36 -0.69 -1.20 22.66
N LYS A 37 -1.89 -0.56 22.75
CA LYS A 37 -2.17 0.68 22.04
C LYS A 37 -1.18 1.78 22.43
N PRO A 38 -0.86 2.71 21.54
CA PRO A 38 0.05 3.83 21.85
C PRO A 38 -0.63 4.83 22.81
N GLY A 39 0.16 5.42 23.69
CA GLY A 39 -0.27 6.44 24.66
C GLY A 39 -0.25 5.94 26.09
N MET A 40 -0.48 6.87 27.03
CA MET A 40 -0.45 6.61 28.48
C MET A 40 -1.49 5.57 28.90
N HIS A 41 -2.69 5.59 28.30
CA HIS A 41 -3.80 4.68 28.58
C HIS A 41 -3.89 3.51 27.59
N GLY A 42 -2.75 3.08 27.01
CA GLY A 42 -2.72 2.03 25.98
C GLY A 42 -3.26 0.68 26.39
N ALA A 43 -3.25 0.35 27.69
CA ALA A 43 -3.80 -0.90 28.25
C ALA A 43 -5.34 -0.89 28.36
N GLY A 44 -6.00 0.26 28.24
CA GLY A 44 -7.46 0.37 28.34
C GLY A 44 -8.18 -0.38 27.22
N ARG A 45 -9.08 -1.29 27.60
CA ARG A 45 -9.93 -2.08 26.69
C ARG A 45 -11.36 -1.53 26.69
N GLY A 46 -11.56 -0.36 26.10
CA GLY A 46 -12.93 0.15 25.86
C GLY A 46 -13.59 -0.55 24.66
N ARG A 47 -14.89 -0.81 24.76
CA ARG A 47 -15.72 -1.28 23.63
C ARG A 47 -15.74 -0.19 22.56
N LEU A 48 -15.49 -0.55 21.31
CA LEU A 48 -15.61 0.35 20.19
C LEU A 48 -17.10 0.49 19.81
N SER A 49 -17.55 1.71 19.55
CA SER A 49 -18.83 1.97 18.91
C SER A 49 -18.75 1.61 17.42
N ASP A 50 -19.90 1.47 16.75
CA ASP A 50 -19.96 1.19 15.31
C ASP A 50 -19.22 2.25 14.50
N TYR A 51 -19.40 3.53 14.84
CA TYR A 51 -18.60 4.61 14.28
C TYR A 51 -17.11 4.40 14.51
N GLY A 52 -16.72 3.96 15.71
CA GLY A 52 -15.33 3.67 16.05
C GLY A 52 -14.75 2.56 15.20
N LEU A 53 -15.50 1.49 14.93
CA LEU A 53 -15.11 0.38 14.06
C LEU A 53 -14.93 0.86 12.62
N GLN A 54 -15.90 1.56 12.07
CA GLN A 54 -15.85 2.14 10.73
C GLN A 54 -14.64 3.09 10.56
N LEU A 55 -14.40 3.95 11.55
CA LEU A 55 -13.26 4.87 11.55
C LEU A 55 -11.93 4.12 11.60
N ARG A 56 -11.81 3.06 12.42
CA ARG A 56 -10.56 2.27 12.51
C ARG A 56 -10.28 1.57 11.20
N GLU A 57 -11.27 0.97 10.56
CA GLU A 57 -11.10 0.30 9.29
C GLU A 57 -10.63 1.27 8.19
N LYS A 58 -11.27 2.42 8.07
CA LYS A 58 -10.80 3.48 7.16
C LYS A 58 -9.36 3.90 7.45
N GLN A 59 -9.02 4.12 8.72
CA GLN A 59 -7.68 4.52 9.12
C GLN A 59 -6.64 3.43 8.85
N LYS A 60 -7.00 2.14 9.02
CA LYS A 60 -6.17 0.99 8.70
C LYS A 60 -5.78 1.01 7.22
N VAL A 61 -6.76 1.02 6.32
CA VAL A 61 -6.53 1.03 4.88
C VAL A 61 -5.73 2.26 4.45
N ARG A 62 -6.12 3.45 4.88
CA ARG A 62 -5.40 4.69 4.57
C ARG A 62 -3.92 4.65 4.98
N ARG A 63 -3.62 4.01 6.11
CA ARG A 63 -2.24 3.87 6.64
C ARG A 63 -1.45 2.82 5.88
N ILE A 64 -2.07 1.70 5.50
CA ILE A 64 -1.44 0.67 4.66
C ILE A 64 -0.91 1.29 3.37
N TYR A 65 -1.73 2.08 2.67
CA TYR A 65 -1.34 2.73 1.40
C TYR A 65 -0.57 4.05 1.60
N GLY A 66 -0.43 4.53 2.83
CA GLY A 66 0.33 5.76 3.14
C GLY A 66 -0.29 7.03 2.56
N ILE A 67 -1.62 7.08 2.44
CA ILE A 67 -2.38 8.18 1.84
C ILE A 67 -2.95 9.10 2.92
N LEU A 68 -3.03 10.41 2.65
CA LEU A 68 -3.67 11.38 3.53
C LEU A 68 -5.18 11.45 3.26
N GLU A 69 -5.94 11.92 4.26
CA GLU A 69 -7.41 11.93 4.26
C GLU A 69 -8.02 12.60 3.01
N LYS A 70 -7.54 13.78 2.64
CA LYS A 70 -8.06 14.51 1.47
C LYS A 70 -7.96 13.68 0.18
N GLN A 71 -6.83 13.02 -0.03
CA GLN A 71 -6.60 12.19 -1.21
C GLN A 71 -7.44 10.89 -1.14
N PHE A 72 -7.53 10.27 0.05
CA PHE A 72 -8.33 9.05 0.25
C PHE A 72 -9.82 9.31 -0.04
N ARG A 73 -10.35 10.44 0.46
CA ARG A 73 -11.73 10.88 0.16
C ARG A 73 -11.93 11.13 -1.34
N GLY A 74 -10.91 11.61 -2.05
CA GLY A 74 -10.94 11.75 -3.51
C GLY A 74 -11.11 10.40 -4.22
N TYR A 75 -10.34 9.37 -3.79
CA TYR A 75 -10.49 8.01 -4.33
C TYR A 75 -11.85 7.40 -4.01
N TYR A 76 -12.38 7.63 -2.81
CA TYR A 76 -13.73 7.17 -2.48
C TYR A 76 -14.80 7.79 -3.40
N LYS A 77 -14.74 9.11 -3.64
CA LYS A 77 -15.67 9.78 -4.55
C LYS A 77 -15.59 9.22 -5.98
N GLU A 78 -14.39 8.94 -6.46
CA GLU A 78 -14.19 8.34 -7.78
C GLU A 78 -14.70 6.90 -7.81
N ALA A 79 -14.42 6.10 -6.78
CA ALA A 79 -14.93 4.74 -6.65
C ALA A 79 -16.47 4.67 -6.64
N ALA A 80 -17.13 5.63 -5.98
CA ALA A 80 -18.58 5.73 -5.94
C ALA A 80 -19.19 6.18 -7.29
N ARG A 81 -18.42 6.88 -8.14
CA ARG A 81 -18.84 7.31 -9.47
C ARG A 81 -18.81 6.18 -10.51
N VAL A 82 -17.86 5.26 -10.35
CA VAL A 82 -17.66 4.12 -11.27
C VAL A 82 -18.71 3.05 -11.00
N LYS A 83 -19.22 2.39 -12.05
CA LYS A 83 -20.14 1.25 -11.92
C LYS A 83 -19.49 0.09 -11.16
N GLY A 84 -20.27 -0.61 -10.33
CA GLY A 84 -19.83 -1.76 -9.54
C GLY A 84 -19.87 -1.49 -8.05
N ALA A 85 -19.29 -2.37 -7.25
CA ALA A 85 -19.22 -2.24 -5.80
C ALA A 85 -18.21 -1.15 -5.41
N THR A 86 -18.68 -0.09 -4.75
CA THR A 86 -17.85 1.07 -4.36
C THR A 86 -16.61 0.66 -3.56
N GLY A 87 -16.75 -0.33 -2.66
CA GLY A 87 -15.64 -0.81 -1.85
C GLY A 87 -14.54 -1.48 -2.68
N GLU A 88 -14.92 -2.35 -3.61
CA GLU A 88 -13.99 -3.00 -4.54
C GLU A 88 -13.30 -1.98 -5.44
N ASN A 89 -14.09 -1.08 -6.06
CA ASN A 89 -13.54 -0.01 -6.89
C ASN A 89 -12.52 0.84 -6.12
N LEU A 90 -12.79 1.13 -4.84
CA LEU A 90 -11.85 1.86 -3.98
C LEU A 90 -10.54 1.10 -3.81
N LEU A 91 -10.59 -0.19 -3.50
CA LEU A 91 -9.39 -1.02 -3.34
C LEU A 91 -8.61 -1.13 -4.67
N GLN A 92 -9.28 -1.31 -5.79
CA GLN A 92 -8.68 -1.35 -7.12
C GLN A 92 -7.95 -0.05 -7.45
N LEU A 93 -8.58 1.10 -7.19
CA LEU A 93 -7.94 2.42 -7.37
C LEU A 93 -6.73 2.62 -6.46
N LEU A 94 -6.70 2.02 -5.28
CA LEU A 94 -5.56 2.07 -4.38
C LEU A 94 -4.43 1.12 -4.83
N GLU A 95 -4.77 -0.05 -5.35
CA GLU A 95 -3.79 -1.03 -5.84
C GLU A 95 -3.13 -0.61 -7.16
N THR A 96 -3.87 0.07 -8.05
CA THR A 96 -3.33 0.56 -9.33
C THR A 96 -2.42 1.78 -9.22
N ARG A 97 -2.21 2.33 -8.05
CA ARG A 97 -1.25 3.43 -7.84
C ARG A 97 0.19 2.98 -8.11
N LEU A 98 0.96 3.80 -8.81
CA LEU A 98 2.36 3.48 -9.14
C LEU A 98 3.23 3.18 -7.90
N ASP A 99 3.09 3.95 -6.81
CA ASP A 99 3.85 3.69 -5.58
C ASP A 99 3.52 2.32 -4.97
N ASN A 100 2.28 1.87 -5.08
CA ASN A 100 1.85 0.56 -4.62
C ASN A 100 2.25 -0.55 -5.60
N VAL A 101 2.09 -0.35 -6.91
CA VAL A 101 2.51 -1.34 -7.93
C VAL A 101 4.01 -1.62 -7.83
N VAL A 102 4.85 -0.58 -7.68
CA VAL A 102 6.30 -0.72 -7.45
C VAL A 102 6.61 -1.53 -6.18
N TYR A 103 5.80 -1.37 -5.12
CA TYR A 103 5.92 -2.20 -3.91
C TYR A 103 5.50 -3.65 -4.16
N ARG A 104 4.40 -3.88 -4.88
CA ARG A 104 3.91 -5.21 -5.22
C ARG A 104 4.86 -5.97 -6.13
N MET A 105 5.52 -5.29 -7.06
CA MET A 105 6.59 -5.84 -7.90
C MET A 105 7.89 -6.13 -7.12
N GLY A 106 7.97 -5.74 -5.85
CA GLY A 106 9.15 -6.04 -5.03
C GLY A 106 10.31 -5.07 -5.20
N PHE A 107 10.18 -3.99 -5.96
CA PHE A 107 11.27 -3.02 -6.18
C PHE A 107 11.55 -2.16 -4.94
N GLY A 108 10.68 -2.17 -3.95
CA GLY A 108 10.89 -1.56 -2.65
C GLY A 108 10.41 -2.46 -1.53
N SER A 109 11.13 -2.48 -0.41
CA SER A 109 10.80 -3.31 0.74
C SER A 109 9.53 -2.83 1.47
N THR A 110 9.16 -1.57 1.29
CA THR A 110 7.94 -0.95 1.85
C THR A 110 7.33 0.02 0.85
N ARG A 111 6.01 0.29 0.98
CA ARG A 111 5.34 1.32 0.16
C ARG A 111 5.95 2.71 0.29
N ALA A 112 6.50 3.04 1.46
CA ALA A 112 7.19 4.31 1.67
C ALA A 112 8.50 4.42 0.88
N GLU A 113 9.24 3.33 0.77
CA GLU A 113 10.45 3.22 -0.04
C GLU A 113 10.11 3.27 -1.53
N SER A 114 9.13 2.47 -1.97
CA SER A 114 8.64 2.48 -3.35
C SER A 114 8.21 3.89 -3.79
N ARG A 115 7.49 4.59 -2.93
CA ARG A 115 7.12 5.99 -3.16
C ARG A 115 8.35 6.90 -3.28
N GLN A 116 9.40 6.66 -2.51
CA GLN A 116 10.65 7.41 -2.64
C GLN A 116 11.35 7.13 -3.97
N LEU A 117 11.39 5.86 -4.41
CA LEU A 117 11.94 5.48 -5.72
C LEU A 117 11.22 6.21 -6.84
N VAL A 118 9.89 6.22 -6.83
CA VAL A 118 9.09 6.97 -7.82
C VAL A 118 9.42 8.47 -7.78
N SER A 119 9.37 9.09 -6.60
CA SER A 119 9.61 10.53 -6.44
C SER A 119 11.02 10.96 -6.88
N HIS A 120 12.00 10.08 -6.70
CA HIS A 120 13.40 10.29 -7.10
C HIS A 120 13.67 9.92 -8.56
N LYS A 121 12.62 9.71 -9.36
CA LYS A 121 12.72 9.40 -10.79
C LYS A 121 13.51 8.13 -11.09
N ALA A 122 13.48 7.14 -10.18
CA ALA A 122 14.13 5.85 -10.37
C ALA A 122 13.28 4.87 -11.21
N ILE A 123 12.01 5.19 -11.45
CA ILE A 123 11.02 4.34 -12.11
C ILE A 123 10.64 4.93 -13.48
N ALA A 124 10.48 4.06 -14.46
CA ALA A 124 9.92 4.35 -15.77
C ALA A 124 8.67 3.50 -15.99
N VAL A 125 7.67 4.05 -16.67
CA VAL A 125 6.46 3.35 -17.13
C VAL A 125 6.45 3.45 -18.65
N ASN A 126 6.39 2.31 -19.33
CA ASN A 126 6.45 2.23 -20.79
C ASN A 126 7.63 3.04 -21.37
N GLY A 127 8.81 2.93 -20.76
CA GLY A 127 10.02 3.65 -21.16
C GLY A 127 10.08 5.13 -20.75
N LYS A 128 8.99 5.73 -20.26
CA LYS A 128 8.92 7.13 -19.85
C LYS A 128 9.09 7.27 -18.32
N VAL A 129 9.94 8.21 -17.90
CA VAL A 129 10.18 8.47 -16.46
C VAL A 129 8.95 9.11 -15.83
N VAL A 130 8.42 8.47 -14.78
CA VAL A 130 7.28 8.98 -14.01
C VAL A 130 7.72 9.23 -12.56
N ASN A 131 7.46 10.44 -12.04
CA ASN A 131 7.79 10.82 -10.65
C ASN A 131 6.55 11.09 -9.77
N ILE A 132 5.36 10.75 -10.28
CA ILE A 132 4.09 10.95 -9.61
C ILE A 132 3.66 9.64 -8.95
N ALA A 133 3.74 9.57 -7.62
CA ALA A 133 3.41 8.36 -6.84
C ALA A 133 1.94 7.91 -6.98
N SER A 134 1.04 8.83 -7.28
CA SER A 134 -0.39 8.57 -7.49
C SER A 134 -0.75 8.31 -8.96
N TYR A 135 0.23 8.16 -9.85
CA TYR A 135 -0.02 7.76 -11.23
C TYR A 135 -0.76 6.42 -11.26
N GLN A 136 -1.83 6.33 -12.05
CA GLN A 136 -2.63 5.11 -12.17
C GLN A 136 -2.08 4.26 -13.30
N ILE A 137 -1.67 3.04 -12.96
CA ILE A 137 -1.20 2.03 -13.89
C ILE A 137 -2.40 1.32 -14.53
N LYS A 138 -2.30 1.02 -15.81
CA LYS A 138 -3.31 0.29 -16.60
C LYS A 138 -2.82 -1.10 -16.93
N SER A 139 -3.76 -2.01 -17.22
CA SER A 139 -3.41 -3.34 -17.74
C SER A 139 -2.54 -3.25 -19.00
N GLY A 140 -1.47 -4.01 -19.04
CA GLY A 140 -0.47 -4.01 -20.09
C GLY A 140 0.69 -3.03 -19.88
N ASP A 141 0.63 -2.14 -18.89
CA ASP A 141 1.74 -1.23 -18.61
C ASP A 141 2.96 -1.98 -18.07
N VAL A 142 4.13 -1.63 -18.60
CA VAL A 142 5.43 -2.13 -18.14
C VAL A 142 6.09 -1.11 -17.22
N VAL A 143 6.40 -1.54 -16.01
CA VAL A 143 7.08 -0.73 -15.00
C VAL A 143 8.50 -1.24 -14.83
N ALA A 144 9.49 -0.38 -15.09
CA ALA A 144 10.89 -0.74 -15.05
C ALA A 144 11.71 0.18 -14.14
N ILE A 145 12.78 -0.37 -13.58
CA ILE A 145 13.79 0.42 -12.88
C ILE A 145 14.75 1.00 -13.90
N ARG A 146 15.02 2.30 -13.82
CA ARG A 146 15.99 2.97 -14.70
C ARG A 146 17.40 2.43 -14.47
N GLU A 147 18.20 2.35 -15.54
CA GLU A 147 19.57 1.83 -15.52
C GLU A 147 20.42 2.43 -14.39
N LYS A 148 20.37 3.76 -14.23
CA LYS A 148 21.11 4.47 -13.17
C LYS A 148 20.71 4.04 -11.74
N ALA A 149 19.54 3.43 -11.56
CA ALA A 149 19.03 3.01 -10.25
C ALA A 149 19.22 1.50 -10.00
N LYS A 150 19.46 0.69 -11.01
CA LYS A 150 19.65 -0.78 -10.90
C LYS A 150 20.84 -1.17 -10.01
N THR A 151 21.84 -0.31 -9.87
CA THR A 151 23.02 -0.56 -9.03
C THR A 151 22.75 -0.42 -7.54
N GLN A 152 21.60 0.14 -7.13
CA GLN A 152 21.28 0.39 -5.73
C GLN A 152 21.05 -0.91 -4.94
N LEU A 153 21.86 -1.17 -3.91
CA LEU A 153 21.77 -2.35 -3.05
C LEU A 153 20.40 -2.53 -2.41
N ARG A 154 19.73 -1.41 -2.05
CA ARG A 154 18.39 -1.46 -1.45
C ARG A 154 17.33 -2.10 -2.37
N ILE A 155 17.45 -1.91 -3.70
CA ILE A 155 16.51 -2.48 -4.68
C ILE A 155 16.76 -3.99 -4.79
N LYS A 156 18.03 -4.40 -4.86
CA LYS A 156 18.42 -5.81 -4.87
C LYS A 156 17.94 -6.55 -3.63
N GLY A 157 18.17 -5.98 -2.43
CA GLY A 157 17.68 -6.54 -1.19
C GLY A 157 16.14 -6.53 -1.07
N ALA A 158 15.45 -5.57 -1.70
CA ALA A 158 13.99 -5.57 -1.75
C ALA A 158 13.44 -6.70 -2.64
N LEU A 159 14.08 -6.98 -3.78
CA LEU A 159 13.72 -8.10 -4.66
C LEU A 159 13.94 -9.46 -3.98
N GLU A 160 15.03 -9.63 -3.23
CA GLU A 160 15.27 -10.83 -2.42
C GLU A 160 14.17 -11.06 -1.36
N LEU A 161 13.73 -9.98 -0.71
CA LEU A 161 12.61 -10.06 0.25
C LEU A 161 11.27 -10.33 -0.46
N ALA A 162 11.08 -9.83 -1.68
CA ALA A 162 9.86 -10.04 -2.44
C ALA A 162 9.70 -11.49 -2.88
N SER A 163 10.78 -12.19 -3.27
CA SER A 163 10.73 -13.61 -3.64
C SER A 163 10.20 -14.51 -2.52
N GLN A 164 10.29 -14.07 -1.25
CA GLN A 164 9.74 -14.80 -0.09
C GLN A 164 8.23 -14.59 0.11
N ARG A 165 7.61 -13.61 -0.58
CA ARG A 165 6.19 -13.26 -0.40
C ARG A 165 5.23 -14.03 -1.30
N GLY A 166 5.75 -14.77 -2.27
CA GLY A 166 4.98 -15.44 -3.31
C GLY A 166 4.60 -14.51 -4.46
N ASP A 167 4.27 -15.13 -5.58
CA ASP A 167 3.90 -14.42 -6.80
C ASP A 167 2.44 -13.97 -6.75
N LEU A 168 2.17 -12.83 -7.39
CA LEU A 168 0.84 -12.26 -7.54
C LEU A 168 0.32 -12.55 -8.95
N ALA A 169 -0.87 -13.13 -9.09
CA ALA A 169 -1.42 -13.54 -10.38
C ALA A 169 -1.55 -12.37 -11.40
N TRP A 170 -1.83 -11.17 -10.90
CA TRP A 170 -2.08 -9.96 -11.69
C TRP A 170 -0.82 -9.13 -12.03
N ILE A 171 0.37 -9.58 -11.58
CA ILE A 171 1.67 -8.95 -11.87
C ILE A 171 2.65 -10.03 -12.34
N ASP A 172 3.45 -9.68 -13.33
CA ASP A 172 4.59 -10.49 -13.79
C ASP A 172 5.88 -9.71 -13.60
N VAL A 173 6.91 -10.31 -12.99
CA VAL A 173 8.15 -9.60 -12.64
C VAL A 173 9.36 -10.38 -13.13
N ASP A 174 10.14 -9.77 -14.00
CA ASP A 174 11.49 -10.24 -14.35
C ASP A 174 12.51 -9.58 -13.40
N SER A 175 12.89 -10.31 -12.36
CA SER A 175 13.87 -9.84 -11.37
C SER A 175 15.24 -9.56 -11.94
N LYS A 176 15.65 -10.25 -13.04
CA LYS A 176 16.95 -10.06 -13.69
C LYS A 176 17.00 -8.75 -14.46
N LYS A 177 15.94 -8.45 -15.21
CA LYS A 177 15.81 -7.18 -15.94
C LYS A 177 15.37 -6.03 -15.03
N MET A 178 14.83 -6.33 -13.85
CA MET A 178 14.21 -5.37 -12.93
C MET A 178 13.05 -4.63 -13.62
N GLU A 179 12.20 -5.39 -14.27
CA GLU A 179 11.01 -4.93 -14.99
C GLU A 179 9.82 -5.77 -14.55
N GLY A 180 8.64 -5.18 -14.57
CA GLY A 180 7.41 -5.90 -14.30
C GLY A 180 6.27 -5.42 -15.17
N THR A 181 5.38 -6.33 -15.56
CA THR A 181 4.18 -6.04 -16.33
C THR A 181 2.97 -6.13 -15.42
N PHE A 182 2.13 -5.12 -15.46
CA PHE A 182 0.83 -5.12 -14.77
C PHE A 182 -0.20 -5.77 -15.70
N LYS A 183 -0.53 -7.06 -15.44
CA LYS A 183 -1.40 -7.86 -16.33
C LYS A 183 -2.85 -7.42 -16.29
N ALA A 184 -3.39 -7.33 -15.09
CA ALA A 184 -4.81 -7.03 -14.86
C ALA A 184 -5.01 -6.22 -13.58
N VAL A 185 -6.17 -5.60 -13.43
CA VAL A 185 -6.62 -5.03 -12.16
C VAL A 185 -7.00 -6.18 -11.24
N PRO A 186 -6.49 -6.22 -9.99
CA PRO A 186 -6.77 -7.33 -9.08
C PRO A 186 -8.25 -7.44 -8.74
N GLU A 187 -8.74 -8.67 -8.64
CA GLU A 187 -10.08 -8.96 -8.11
C GLU A 187 -10.08 -8.89 -6.58
N ARG A 188 -11.28 -8.79 -5.98
CA ARG A 188 -11.41 -8.72 -4.53
C ARG A 188 -10.81 -9.93 -3.79
N SER A 189 -10.92 -11.12 -4.40
CA SER A 189 -10.38 -12.39 -3.90
C SER A 189 -8.85 -12.40 -3.79
N GLU A 190 -8.16 -11.66 -4.63
CA GLU A 190 -6.70 -11.54 -4.67
C GLU A 190 -6.14 -10.53 -3.65
N LEU A 191 -7.01 -9.75 -3.04
CA LEU A 191 -6.65 -8.74 -2.04
C LEU A 191 -6.78 -9.29 -0.62
N SER A 192 -6.14 -8.61 0.34
CA SER A 192 -6.18 -9.04 1.73
C SER A 192 -7.60 -9.17 2.27
N ALA A 193 -7.95 -10.36 2.76
CA ALA A 193 -9.23 -10.64 3.42
C ALA A 193 -9.42 -9.86 4.73
N GLU A 194 -8.34 -9.35 5.32
CA GLU A 194 -8.38 -8.56 6.57
C GLU A 194 -9.01 -7.18 6.39
N ILE A 195 -9.22 -6.72 5.16
CA ILE A 195 -9.81 -5.42 4.87
C ILE A 195 -11.32 -5.59 4.71
N ASN A 196 -12.09 -4.87 5.52
CA ASN A 196 -13.54 -4.77 5.38
C ASN A 196 -13.90 -3.41 4.76
N GLU A 197 -13.98 -3.38 3.44
CA GLU A 197 -14.30 -2.19 2.67
C GLU A 197 -15.71 -1.68 2.90
N GLN A 198 -16.65 -2.55 3.30
CA GLN A 198 -18.03 -2.18 3.58
C GLN A 198 -18.12 -1.17 4.72
N LEU A 199 -17.34 -1.36 5.79
CA LEU A 199 -17.28 -0.40 6.91
C LEU A 199 -16.77 0.98 6.47
N ILE A 200 -15.91 1.03 5.45
CA ILE A 200 -15.41 2.29 4.89
C ILE A 200 -16.52 2.98 4.09
N VAL A 201 -17.26 2.23 3.29
CA VAL A 201 -18.39 2.74 2.51
C VAL A 201 -19.46 3.31 3.44
N GLU A 202 -19.82 2.57 4.48
CA GLU A 202 -20.80 3.03 5.50
C GLU A 202 -20.37 4.31 6.21
N LEU A 203 -19.07 4.45 6.51
CA LEU A 203 -18.54 5.67 7.15
C LEU A 203 -18.71 6.92 6.27
N TYR A 204 -18.48 6.79 4.96
CA TYR A 204 -18.55 7.92 4.05
C TYR A 204 -19.93 8.19 3.46
N SER A 205 -20.88 7.26 3.61
CA SER A 205 -22.27 7.41 3.16
C SER A 205 -23.15 8.17 4.17
N LYS A 206 -22.61 8.47 5.36
CA LYS A 206 -23.30 9.25 6.42
C LYS A 206 -23.23 10.73 6.18
#